data_5d989921f2ef30bd82c27c1b2b3482ef
#
_entry.id   5d989921f2ef30bd82c27c1b2b3482ef
#
_cell.length_a   1.000
_cell.length_b   1.000
_cell.length_c   1.000
_cell.angle_alpha   90.00
_cell.angle_beta   90.00
_cell.angle_gamma   90.00
#
_symmetry.space_group_name_H-M   'P 1'
#
loop_
_entity.id
_entity.type
_entity.pdbx_description
1 polymer ?
#
loop_
_entity_poly.entity_id
_entity_poly.type
_entity_poly.pdbx_seq_one_letter_code
_entity_poly.pdbx_strand_id
1 'polypeptide(L)'
;MTSLVSLENVSVSFGQRRVLSDVSLELKPGKILTLLGPNGAGKSTLVRIVLGLVTPDEGVIKRNGKLRIGYVPQKLYLDTTLPLTVNRFLRLRPGTHKEDILPALKRVQAGHLINAPMQKLSGGETQRVLLARALLNRPQLLVLDEPTQGVDVNGQVALYDLIAVSYTHLRA
;
A
#
# COMPACT_ATOMS: atom_id res chain seq x y z
N MET A 1 19.80 10.25 10.33
CA MET A 1 18.42 9.75 10.50
C MET A 1 18.42 8.27 10.13
N THR A 2 17.99 7.40 11.03
CA THR A 2 17.99 5.95 10.83
C THR A 2 16.96 5.58 9.77
N SER A 3 17.30 4.73 8.81
CA SER A 3 16.37 4.26 7.76
C SER A 3 15.24 3.41 8.36
N LEU A 4 14.06 3.45 7.76
CA LEU A 4 12.95 2.56 8.09
C LEU A 4 13.21 1.14 7.57
N VAL A 5 13.68 1.06 6.32
CA VAL A 5 14.07 -0.19 5.65
C VAL A 5 15.29 0.09 4.79
N SER A 6 16.30 -0.77 4.80
CA SER A 6 17.39 -0.79 3.84
C SER A 6 17.51 -2.17 3.20
N LEU A 7 17.77 -2.18 1.92
CA LEU A 7 18.14 -3.35 1.13
C LEU A 7 19.58 -3.17 0.67
N GLU A 8 20.41 -4.19 0.82
CA GLU A 8 21.82 -4.20 0.45
C GLU A 8 22.07 -5.42 -0.46
N ASN A 9 22.41 -5.15 -1.73
CA ASN A 9 22.76 -6.14 -2.76
C ASN A 9 21.73 -7.28 -2.91
N VAL A 10 20.44 -6.92 -2.89
CA VAL A 10 19.34 -7.87 -2.91
C VAL A 10 19.12 -8.41 -4.32
N SER A 11 19.11 -9.74 -4.45
CA SER A 11 18.79 -10.47 -5.67
C SER A 11 17.69 -11.49 -5.43
N VAL A 12 16.81 -11.67 -6.43
CA VAL A 12 15.70 -12.64 -6.40
C VAL A 12 15.50 -13.28 -7.74
N SER A 13 15.34 -14.61 -7.73
CA SER A 13 15.01 -15.43 -8.89
C SER A 13 13.73 -16.24 -8.66
N PHE A 14 12.96 -16.46 -9.70
CA PHE A 14 11.83 -17.40 -9.70
C PHE A 14 12.10 -18.49 -10.76
N GLY A 15 12.42 -19.67 -10.31
CA GLY A 15 12.95 -20.73 -11.15
C GLY A 15 14.27 -20.29 -11.80
N GLN A 16 14.35 -20.35 -13.13
CA GLN A 16 15.56 -19.93 -13.87
C GLN A 16 15.58 -18.41 -14.20
N ARG A 17 14.51 -17.66 -13.86
CA ARG A 17 14.41 -16.24 -14.19
C ARG A 17 14.87 -15.37 -13.02
N ARG A 18 16.00 -14.69 -13.17
CA ARG A 18 16.42 -13.63 -12.25
C ARG A 18 15.56 -12.38 -12.48
N VAL A 19 14.86 -11.94 -11.43
CA VAL A 19 13.90 -10.81 -11.49
C VAL A 19 14.49 -9.54 -10.89
N LEU A 20 15.28 -9.68 -9.83
CA LEU A 20 16.06 -8.59 -9.25
C LEU A 20 17.52 -9.00 -9.19
N SER A 21 18.41 -8.08 -9.51
CA SER A 21 19.87 -8.29 -9.47
C SER A 21 20.52 -7.14 -8.74
N ASP A 22 21.18 -7.44 -7.63
CA ASP A 22 22.04 -6.52 -6.88
C ASP A 22 21.36 -5.17 -6.55
N VAL A 23 20.12 -5.21 -6.09
CA VAL A 23 19.33 -4.02 -5.78
C VAL A 23 19.65 -3.52 -4.38
N SER A 24 20.13 -2.28 -4.30
CA SER A 24 20.33 -1.57 -3.03
C SER A 24 19.45 -0.32 -2.98
N LEU A 25 18.73 -0.13 -1.87
CA LEU A 25 17.90 1.05 -1.64
C LEU A 25 17.71 1.32 -0.15
N GLU A 26 17.39 2.56 0.16
CA GLU A 26 17.15 2.99 1.53
C GLU A 26 15.85 3.80 1.62
N LEU A 27 14.92 3.36 2.48
CA LEU A 27 13.68 4.06 2.78
C LEU A 27 13.84 4.85 4.08
N LYS A 28 13.83 6.18 3.98
CA LYS A 28 13.98 7.10 5.12
C LYS A 28 12.64 7.67 5.56
N PRO A 29 12.48 7.99 6.86
CA PRO A 29 11.31 8.72 7.33
C PRO A 29 11.14 10.04 6.57
N GLY A 30 9.90 10.36 6.22
CA GLY A 30 9.59 11.61 5.55
C GLY A 30 10.20 11.75 4.14
N LYS A 31 10.50 10.66 3.45
CA LYS A 31 10.91 10.64 2.04
C LYS A 31 9.93 9.83 1.20
N ILE A 32 9.74 10.26 -0.04
CA ILE A 32 9.00 9.53 -1.06
C ILE A 32 10.02 8.87 -1.98
N LEU A 33 9.85 7.56 -2.21
CA LEU A 33 10.58 6.80 -3.21
C LEU A 33 9.59 6.34 -4.27
N THR A 34 9.86 6.65 -5.53
CA THR A 34 9.04 6.19 -6.66
C THR A 34 9.80 5.16 -7.47
N LEU A 35 9.15 4.02 -7.75
CA LEU A 35 9.67 2.98 -8.61
C LEU A 35 9.11 3.17 -10.02
N LEU A 36 9.97 3.43 -10.98
CA LEU A 36 9.62 3.57 -12.38
C LEU A 36 10.21 2.43 -13.20
N GLY A 37 9.52 2.01 -14.25
CA GLY A 37 9.99 0.98 -15.16
C GLY A 37 8.85 0.23 -15.84
N PRO A 38 9.15 -0.55 -16.90
CA PRO A 38 8.15 -1.31 -17.65
C PRO A 38 7.52 -2.43 -16.82
N ASN A 39 6.44 -3.00 -17.34
CA ASN A 39 5.84 -4.20 -16.74
C ASN A 39 6.83 -5.36 -16.77
N GLY A 40 6.89 -6.13 -15.68
CA GLY A 40 7.86 -7.22 -15.53
C GLY A 40 9.27 -6.80 -15.08
N ALA A 41 9.53 -5.51 -14.83
CA ALA A 41 10.83 -5.01 -14.32
C ALA A 41 11.12 -5.35 -12.85
N GLY A 42 10.27 -6.12 -12.18
CA GLY A 42 10.49 -6.52 -10.79
C GLY A 42 9.95 -5.54 -9.74
N LYS A 43 9.25 -4.46 -10.13
CA LYS A 43 8.71 -3.46 -9.18
C LYS A 43 7.87 -4.09 -8.06
N SER A 44 6.87 -4.89 -8.41
CA SER A 44 6.01 -5.57 -7.41
C SER A 44 6.76 -6.62 -6.60
N THR A 45 7.82 -7.24 -7.15
CA THR A 45 8.71 -8.12 -6.40
C THR A 45 9.48 -7.34 -5.35
N LEU A 46 10.04 -6.19 -5.71
CA LEU A 46 10.73 -5.30 -4.77
C LEU A 46 9.79 -4.81 -3.67
N VAL A 47 8.56 -4.41 -4.03
CA VAL A 47 7.50 -4.06 -3.07
C VAL A 47 7.23 -5.21 -2.10
N ARG A 48 7.07 -6.45 -2.58
CA ARG A 48 6.84 -7.63 -1.74
C ARG A 48 8.01 -7.93 -0.80
N ILE A 49 9.24 -7.69 -1.24
CA ILE A 49 10.45 -7.80 -0.39
C ILE A 49 10.41 -6.76 0.72
N VAL A 50 10.11 -5.50 0.41
CA VAL A 50 9.96 -4.42 1.41
C VAL A 50 8.88 -4.77 2.44
N LEU A 51 7.76 -5.35 1.99
CA LEU A 51 6.66 -5.81 2.85
C LEU A 51 7.01 -7.06 3.68
N GLY A 52 8.08 -7.78 3.35
CA GLY A 52 8.45 -9.05 3.99
C GLY A 52 7.64 -10.25 3.50
N LEU A 53 7.00 -10.14 2.34
CA LEU A 53 6.21 -11.21 1.72
C LEU A 53 7.07 -12.13 0.83
N VAL A 54 8.25 -11.68 0.44
CA VAL A 54 9.24 -12.44 -0.34
C VAL A 54 10.58 -12.28 0.35
N THR A 55 11.28 -13.39 0.55
CA THR A 55 12.66 -13.43 1.03
C THR A 55 13.59 -13.41 -0.18
N PRO A 56 14.60 -12.55 -0.24
CA PRO A 56 15.58 -12.58 -1.32
C PRO A 56 16.46 -13.81 -1.24
N ASP A 57 17.02 -14.21 -2.40
CA ASP A 57 17.99 -15.30 -2.48
C ASP A 57 19.38 -14.85 -1.99
N GLU A 58 19.71 -13.57 -2.27
CA GLU A 58 21.00 -12.95 -1.92
C GLU A 58 20.76 -11.56 -1.35
N GLY A 59 21.74 -11.04 -0.60
CA GLY A 59 21.72 -9.73 0.00
C GLY A 59 21.07 -9.69 1.39
N VAL A 60 20.91 -8.48 1.93
CA VAL A 60 20.44 -8.28 3.30
C VAL A 60 19.30 -7.24 3.32
N ILE A 61 18.29 -7.54 4.13
CA ILE A 61 17.22 -6.57 4.44
C ILE A 61 17.31 -6.22 5.92
N LYS A 62 17.47 -4.92 6.19
CA LYS A 62 17.44 -4.38 7.56
C LYS A 62 16.16 -3.57 7.74
N ARG A 63 15.42 -3.82 8.83
CA ARG A 63 14.22 -3.08 9.22
C ARG A 63 14.42 -2.48 10.61
N ASN A 64 14.04 -1.22 10.76
CA ASN A 64 14.16 -0.54 12.06
C ASN A 64 12.98 -0.93 12.97
N GLY A 65 13.20 -1.93 13.82
CA GLY A 65 12.22 -2.42 14.79
C GLY A 65 10.95 -2.96 14.15
N LYS A 66 9.83 -2.91 14.90
CA LYS A 66 8.51 -3.34 14.45
C LYS A 66 7.83 -2.23 13.64
N LEU A 67 8.07 -2.21 12.34
CA LEU A 67 7.57 -1.19 11.43
C LEU A 67 6.08 -1.38 11.14
N ARG A 68 5.28 -0.33 11.34
CA ARG A 68 3.88 -0.31 10.90
C ARG A 68 3.82 0.09 9.43
N ILE A 69 3.43 -0.85 8.58
CA ILE A 69 3.34 -0.64 7.13
C ILE A 69 1.86 -0.59 6.72
N GLY A 70 1.49 0.45 5.96
CA GLY A 70 0.25 0.53 5.19
C GLY A 70 0.53 0.09 3.76
N TYR A 71 -0.30 -0.80 3.22
CA TYR A 71 -0.15 -1.29 1.85
C TYR A 71 -1.45 -1.14 1.05
N VAL A 72 -1.34 -0.53 -0.12
CA VAL A 72 -2.39 -0.45 -1.13
C VAL A 72 -1.95 -1.31 -2.31
N PRO A 73 -2.57 -2.49 -2.53
CA PRO A 73 -2.24 -3.37 -3.65
C PRO A 73 -2.77 -2.82 -4.98
N GLN A 74 -2.15 -3.22 -6.07
CA GLN A 74 -2.57 -2.91 -7.42
C GLN A 74 -4.02 -3.36 -7.72
N LYS A 75 -4.38 -4.57 -7.28
CA LYS A 75 -5.73 -5.13 -7.41
C LYS A 75 -6.18 -5.81 -6.14
N LEU A 76 -7.45 -5.65 -5.81
CA LEU A 76 -8.12 -6.39 -4.76
C LEU A 76 -9.04 -7.42 -5.41
N TYR A 77 -8.76 -8.70 -5.18
CA TYR A 77 -9.64 -9.79 -5.61
C TYR A 77 -10.57 -10.14 -4.45
N LEU A 78 -11.85 -9.87 -4.64
CA LEU A 78 -12.91 -10.28 -3.72
C LEU A 78 -13.87 -11.20 -4.47
N ASP A 79 -14.26 -12.29 -3.80
CA ASP A 79 -15.33 -13.13 -4.31
C ASP A 79 -16.63 -12.32 -4.35
N THR A 80 -17.27 -12.28 -5.50
CA THR A 80 -18.51 -11.52 -5.73
C THR A 80 -19.69 -12.06 -4.93
N THR A 81 -19.62 -13.31 -4.47
CA THR A 81 -20.65 -13.93 -3.62
C THR A 81 -20.53 -13.52 -2.17
N LEU A 82 -19.41 -12.94 -1.74
CA LEU A 82 -19.16 -12.58 -0.35
C LEU A 82 -19.91 -11.28 0.02
N PRO A 83 -20.89 -11.28 0.93
CA PRO A 83 -21.64 -10.08 1.31
C PRO A 83 -20.79 -9.17 2.22
N LEU A 84 -19.80 -8.51 1.64
CA LEU A 84 -18.80 -7.70 2.34
C LEU A 84 -19.06 -6.21 2.15
N THR A 85 -19.44 -5.52 3.23
CA THR A 85 -19.52 -4.06 3.24
C THR A 85 -18.15 -3.43 3.50
N VAL A 86 -17.96 -2.16 3.10
CA VAL A 86 -16.75 -1.38 3.39
C VAL A 86 -16.40 -1.43 4.88
N ASN A 87 -17.37 -1.23 5.77
CA ASN A 87 -17.15 -1.30 7.22
C ASN A 87 -16.60 -2.67 7.64
N ARG A 88 -17.21 -3.76 7.18
CA ARG A 88 -16.74 -5.12 7.49
C ARG A 88 -15.34 -5.36 6.93
N PHE A 89 -15.07 -4.95 5.69
CA PHE A 89 -13.77 -5.08 5.06
C PHE A 89 -12.66 -4.38 5.84
N LEU A 90 -12.91 -3.17 6.31
CA LEU A 90 -11.93 -2.42 7.10
C LEU A 90 -11.68 -3.07 8.47
N ARG A 91 -12.71 -3.65 9.10
CA ARG A 91 -12.61 -4.39 10.37
C ARG A 91 -11.83 -5.69 10.28
N LEU A 92 -11.67 -6.27 9.09
CA LEU A 92 -10.83 -7.47 8.91
C LEU A 92 -9.33 -7.19 9.14
N ARG A 93 -8.93 -5.92 9.21
CA ARG A 93 -7.55 -5.57 9.55
C ARG A 93 -7.33 -5.72 11.06
N PRO A 94 -6.35 -6.52 11.51
CA PRO A 94 -6.03 -6.66 12.93
C PRO A 94 -5.72 -5.31 13.60
N GLY A 95 -6.19 -5.11 14.82
CA GLY A 95 -5.99 -3.87 15.58
C GLY A 95 -6.80 -2.67 15.11
N THR A 96 -7.82 -2.88 14.26
CA THR A 96 -8.75 -1.81 13.86
C THR A 96 -9.89 -1.69 14.87
N HIS A 97 -10.07 -0.49 15.45
CA HIS A 97 -11.22 -0.17 16.28
C HIS A 97 -12.36 0.42 15.44
N LYS A 98 -13.60 0.16 15.87
CA LYS A 98 -14.80 0.60 15.13
C LYS A 98 -14.85 2.12 14.96
N GLU A 99 -14.43 2.84 15.95
CA GLU A 99 -14.37 4.31 16.01
C GLU A 99 -13.38 4.92 15.01
N ASP A 100 -12.33 4.19 14.60
CA ASP A 100 -11.31 4.67 13.66
C ASP A 100 -11.76 4.62 12.19
N ILE A 101 -12.76 3.80 11.87
CA ILE A 101 -13.14 3.49 10.49
C ILE A 101 -13.71 4.72 9.78
N LEU A 102 -14.71 5.38 10.37
CA LEU A 102 -15.35 6.53 9.74
C LEU A 102 -14.40 7.71 9.59
N PRO A 103 -13.57 8.06 10.59
CA PRO A 103 -12.52 9.06 10.41
C PRO A 103 -11.52 8.73 9.28
N ALA A 104 -11.08 7.46 9.18
CA ALA A 104 -10.18 7.03 8.11
C ALA A 104 -10.83 7.18 6.72
N LEU A 105 -12.09 6.77 6.57
CA LEU A 105 -12.85 6.95 5.33
C LEU A 105 -13.06 8.43 4.99
N LYS A 106 -13.37 9.29 5.96
CA LYS A 106 -13.53 10.74 5.74
C LYS A 106 -12.23 11.38 5.24
N ARG A 107 -11.07 10.97 5.75
CA ARG A 107 -9.75 11.44 5.29
C ARG A 107 -9.52 11.23 3.79
N VAL A 108 -10.08 10.18 3.23
CA VAL A 108 -9.97 9.83 1.81
C VAL A 108 -11.25 10.16 1.02
N GLN A 109 -12.12 11.01 1.58
CA GLN A 109 -13.40 11.43 0.95
C GLN A 109 -14.33 10.25 0.59
N ALA A 110 -14.29 9.16 1.35
CA ALA A 110 -15.07 7.94 1.15
C ALA A 110 -16.03 7.64 2.32
N GLY A 111 -16.30 8.60 3.20
CA GLY A 111 -17.14 8.41 4.39
C GLY A 111 -18.57 7.94 4.08
N HIS A 112 -19.13 8.36 2.95
CA HIS A 112 -20.46 7.97 2.47
C HIS A 112 -20.54 6.48 2.09
N LEU A 113 -19.41 5.83 1.82
CA LEU A 113 -19.33 4.42 1.38
C LEU A 113 -19.32 3.43 2.53
N ILE A 114 -19.35 3.84 3.78
CA ILE A 114 -19.16 2.96 4.95
C ILE A 114 -20.07 1.72 4.96
N ASN A 115 -21.30 1.84 4.49
CA ASN A 115 -22.28 0.74 4.41
C ASN A 115 -22.40 0.14 2.99
N ALA A 116 -21.67 0.68 2.01
CA ALA A 116 -21.74 0.21 0.63
C ALA A 116 -21.13 -1.21 0.51
N PRO A 117 -21.68 -2.10 -0.32
CA PRO A 117 -21.06 -3.37 -0.66
C PRO A 117 -19.76 -3.14 -1.44
N MET A 118 -18.68 -3.82 -1.08
CA MET A 118 -17.38 -3.71 -1.75
C MET A 118 -17.47 -4.00 -3.26
N GLN A 119 -18.33 -4.94 -3.67
CA GLN A 119 -18.49 -5.37 -5.07
C GLN A 119 -19.17 -4.30 -5.94
N LYS A 120 -19.85 -3.30 -5.34
CA LYS A 120 -20.55 -2.24 -6.06
C LYS A 120 -19.74 -0.95 -6.19
N LEU A 121 -18.53 -0.93 -5.65
CA LEU A 121 -17.65 0.23 -5.71
C LEU A 121 -17.05 0.39 -7.11
N SER A 122 -16.96 1.62 -7.57
CA SER A 122 -16.13 1.98 -8.73
C SER A 122 -14.64 1.75 -8.44
N GLY A 123 -13.80 1.75 -9.47
CA GLY A 123 -12.35 1.62 -9.31
C GLY A 123 -11.77 2.68 -8.37
N GLY A 124 -12.15 3.95 -8.56
CA GLY A 124 -11.69 5.06 -7.71
C GLY A 124 -12.19 4.96 -6.26
N GLU A 125 -13.44 4.56 -6.05
CA GLU A 125 -13.98 4.32 -4.70
C GLU A 125 -13.26 3.17 -4.00
N THR A 126 -12.98 2.08 -4.72
CA THR A 126 -12.20 0.94 -4.21
C THR A 126 -10.81 1.39 -3.78
N GLN A 127 -10.11 2.18 -4.60
CA GLN A 127 -8.78 2.70 -4.27
C GLN A 127 -8.80 3.61 -3.02
N ARG A 128 -9.81 4.48 -2.88
CA ARG A 128 -9.99 5.30 -1.67
C ARG A 128 -10.21 4.44 -0.43
N VAL A 129 -11.04 3.41 -0.52
CA VAL A 129 -11.27 2.47 0.60
C VAL A 129 -9.99 1.69 0.95
N LEU A 130 -9.21 1.26 -0.04
CA LEU A 130 -7.91 0.61 0.18
C LEU A 130 -6.91 1.56 0.85
N LEU A 131 -6.88 2.82 0.42
CA LEU A 131 -6.05 3.85 1.05
C LEU A 131 -6.48 4.09 2.51
N ALA A 132 -7.79 4.23 2.78
CA ALA A 132 -8.30 4.32 4.15
C ALA A 132 -7.83 3.15 5.01
N ARG A 133 -7.92 1.92 4.47
CA ARG A 133 -7.45 0.70 5.15
C ARG A 133 -5.95 0.74 5.45
N ALA A 134 -5.15 1.23 4.50
CA ALA A 134 -3.71 1.38 4.69
C ALA A 134 -3.37 2.37 5.81
N LEU A 135 -4.16 3.44 5.96
CA LEU A 135 -3.93 4.53 6.92
C LEU A 135 -4.45 4.24 8.34
N LEU A 136 -5.35 3.23 8.54
CA LEU A 136 -6.01 2.95 9.82
C LEU A 136 -5.06 2.85 11.01
N ASN A 137 -3.93 2.16 10.87
CA ASN A 137 -2.99 1.93 11.99
C ASN A 137 -1.85 2.96 12.02
N ARG A 138 -2.06 4.15 11.48
CA ARG A 138 -1.05 5.23 11.43
C ARG A 138 0.31 4.68 11.00
N PRO A 139 0.47 4.23 9.74
CA PRO A 139 1.69 3.57 9.28
C PRO A 139 2.88 4.52 9.30
N GLN A 140 4.07 3.99 9.53
CA GLN A 140 5.35 4.69 9.42
C GLN A 140 5.88 4.63 7.97
N LEU A 141 5.46 3.60 7.23
CA LEU A 141 5.74 3.42 5.80
C LEU A 141 4.43 3.12 5.07
N LEU A 142 4.10 3.93 4.07
CA LEU A 142 2.99 3.69 3.15
C LEU A 142 3.56 3.18 1.82
N VAL A 143 3.10 2.01 1.40
CA VAL A 143 3.49 1.37 0.15
C VAL A 143 2.29 1.32 -0.78
N LEU A 144 2.44 1.86 -1.98
CA LEU A 144 1.40 1.94 -3.00
C LEU A 144 1.91 1.19 -4.25
N ASP A 145 1.19 0.16 -4.67
CA ASP A 145 1.53 -0.63 -5.87
C ASP A 145 0.53 -0.28 -6.98
N GLU A 146 0.94 0.59 -7.90
CA GLU A 146 0.12 1.12 -9.01
C GLU A 146 -1.29 1.62 -8.57
N PRO A 147 -1.39 2.55 -7.61
CA PRO A 147 -2.65 2.90 -6.95
C PRO A 147 -3.68 3.58 -7.86
N THR A 148 -3.27 3.98 -9.07
CA THR A 148 -4.14 4.65 -10.04
C THR A 148 -4.65 3.73 -11.14
N GLN A 149 -4.31 2.45 -11.12
CA GLN A 149 -4.76 1.51 -12.12
C GLN A 149 -6.30 1.33 -12.05
N GLY A 150 -6.96 1.51 -13.19
CA GLY A 150 -8.43 1.42 -13.29
C GLY A 150 -9.18 2.63 -12.73
N VAL A 151 -8.49 3.73 -12.47
CA VAL A 151 -9.06 5.02 -12.06
C VAL A 151 -8.97 5.98 -13.25
N ASP A 152 -10.03 6.72 -13.52
CA ASP A 152 -10.06 7.76 -14.56
C ASP A 152 -9.10 8.93 -14.22
N VAL A 153 -8.75 9.75 -15.21
CA VAL A 153 -7.73 10.80 -15.08
C VAL A 153 -8.04 11.76 -13.93
N ASN A 154 -9.30 12.20 -13.78
CA ASN A 154 -9.68 13.11 -12.70
C ASN A 154 -9.57 12.44 -11.32
N GLY A 155 -9.95 11.18 -11.24
CA GLY A 155 -9.80 10.35 -10.03
C GLY A 155 -8.34 10.11 -9.65
N GLN A 156 -7.43 9.99 -10.64
CA GLN A 156 -5.99 9.84 -10.40
C GLN A 156 -5.42 11.10 -9.73
N VAL A 157 -5.72 12.29 -10.26
CA VAL A 157 -5.29 13.56 -9.66
C VAL A 157 -5.79 13.66 -8.21
N ALA A 158 -7.09 13.44 -8.00
CA ALA A 158 -7.67 13.47 -6.65
C ALA A 158 -7.04 12.45 -5.69
N LEU A 159 -6.65 11.27 -6.19
CA LEU A 159 -5.98 10.26 -5.36
C LEU A 159 -4.56 10.68 -4.99
N TYR A 160 -3.79 11.27 -5.91
CA TYR A 160 -2.46 11.80 -5.60
C TYR A 160 -2.52 12.95 -4.59
N ASP A 161 -3.50 13.85 -4.70
CA ASP A 161 -3.71 14.92 -3.71
C ASP A 161 -4.01 14.34 -2.32
N LEU A 162 -4.85 13.32 -2.24
CA LEU A 162 -5.14 12.61 -0.98
C LEU A 162 -3.90 11.93 -0.39
N ILE A 163 -3.04 11.34 -1.23
CA ILE A 163 -1.79 10.74 -0.79
C ILE A 163 -0.85 11.83 -0.26
N ALA A 164 -0.72 12.96 -0.95
CA ALA A 164 0.12 14.08 -0.54
C ALA A 164 -0.34 14.66 0.82
N VAL A 165 -1.64 14.89 0.99
CA VAL A 165 -2.22 15.35 2.26
C VAL A 165 -2.02 14.32 3.38
N SER A 166 -2.24 13.03 3.09
CA SER A 166 -2.02 11.96 4.06
C SER A 166 -0.56 11.86 4.50
N TYR A 167 0.38 12.11 3.58
CA TYR A 167 1.81 12.15 3.86
C TYR A 167 2.22 13.27 4.82
N THR A 168 1.64 14.46 4.69
CA THR A 168 1.92 15.57 5.61
C THR A 168 1.44 15.27 7.02
N HIS A 169 0.32 14.56 7.18
CA HIS A 169 -0.22 14.14 8.47
C HIS A 169 0.52 12.94 9.12
N LEU A 170 1.33 12.18 8.37
CA LEU A 170 2.19 11.13 8.93
C LEU A 170 3.45 11.70 9.60
N ARG A 171 3.76 12.99 9.38
CA ARG A 171 4.90 13.71 9.96
C ARG A 171 4.61 14.36 11.31
N ALA A 172 3.36 14.58 11.67
CA ALA A 172 2.90 15.13 12.95
C ALA A 172 2.63 14.02 13.97
#